data_8be9dfd7d20d907284df3c12d2f63c8f
#
_entry.id   8be9dfd7d20d907284df3c12d2f63c8f
#
_cell.length_a   1.000
_cell.length_b   1.000
_cell.length_c   1.000
_cell.angle_alpha   90.00
_cell.angle_beta   90.00
_cell.angle_gamma   90.00
#
_symmetry.space_group_name_H-M   'P 1'
#
loop_
_entity.id
_entity.type
_entity.pdbx_description
1 polymer ?
#
loop_
_entity_poly.entity_id
_entity_poly.type
_entity_poly.pdbx_seq_one_letter_code
_entity_poly.pdbx_strand_id
1 'polypeptide(L)'
;MASQSNRTEGAADGAPASVLAGNVADLVAAASARGADHPALVEPGGGLVLSWAAVDAAATREADRLSAAGVRTGDRVLIRLGHGARYCVALFGALRAGAIAVPVGTHSTERELTAIVADCTPSVLFAEPGDSAVAAVVSAGGAAPDARVLEPPELTAGGPAAPATGRAAVGGGEDIAVLGYTSGTTGVPRGVRLSHRALLANRAQTAQLRPVPVSPADRVLLNLPLFHIYGLGAGLLQVCWAGATGVLVDRVEPGELVEVIRAERVTALAGVPSMYRALLELPTQRLRDTLVSVRLCTAGGAPLAPVLLRAFQHATGLDLFEGYGLTETGPVLTTTMVGGRSKAGSVGRPLPAGPGVAGVELRLVDAGDPPAFDGSGGGREARRGDDSNDFDDDPNDFDDDPDDDQPDTGLVSVRGP
;
A
#
# COMPACT_ATOMS: atom_id res chain seq x y z
N MET A 1 47.57 17.87 -16.26
CA MET A 1 46.94 17.50 -15.01
C MET A 1 45.54 18.09 -15.01
N ALA A 2 44.55 17.33 -15.46
CA ALA A 2 43.17 17.74 -15.53
C ALA A 2 42.40 16.89 -14.52
N SER A 3 41.84 17.58 -13.56
CA SER A 3 40.96 17.02 -12.49
C SER A 3 39.63 16.65 -13.14
N GLN A 4 39.30 15.36 -13.20
CA GLN A 4 37.97 14.90 -13.56
C GLN A 4 37.11 14.96 -12.29
N SER A 5 36.16 15.90 -12.29
CA SER A 5 35.07 15.96 -11.30
C SER A 5 34.06 14.84 -11.61
N ASN A 6 33.97 13.89 -10.71
CA ASN A 6 32.98 12.82 -10.71
C ASN A 6 31.62 13.43 -10.31
N ARG A 7 30.75 13.68 -11.29
CA ARG A 7 29.33 14.05 -11.03
C ARG A 7 28.54 12.76 -10.91
N THR A 8 28.25 12.37 -9.69
CA THR A 8 27.16 11.41 -9.39
C THR A 8 25.87 12.22 -9.24
N GLU A 9 25.22 12.52 -10.34
CA GLU A 9 23.85 13.03 -10.37
C GLU A 9 22.89 11.84 -10.58
N GLY A 10 22.33 11.35 -9.47
CA GLY A 10 21.13 10.53 -9.40
C GLY A 10 20.14 11.25 -8.51
N ALA A 11 19.71 12.46 -8.89
CA ALA A 11 18.61 13.15 -8.26
C ALA A 11 17.33 12.36 -8.57
N ALA A 12 16.71 11.74 -7.56
CA ALA A 12 15.32 11.34 -7.64
C ALA A 12 14.50 12.64 -7.79
N ASP A 13 14.06 12.94 -9.02
CA ASP A 13 13.15 14.05 -9.30
C ASP A 13 11.92 13.87 -8.40
N GLY A 14 11.82 14.75 -7.39
CA GLY A 14 10.65 14.83 -6.51
C GLY A 14 9.42 15.17 -7.36
N ALA A 15 8.35 14.38 -7.20
CA ALA A 15 7.10 14.66 -7.89
C ALA A 15 6.64 16.11 -7.61
N PRO A 16 6.27 16.89 -8.62
CA PRO A 16 5.86 18.28 -8.42
C PRO A 16 4.60 18.37 -7.56
N ALA A 17 4.39 19.49 -6.87
CA ALA A 17 3.21 19.75 -6.05
C ALA A 17 1.87 19.51 -6.80
N SER A 18 1.87 19.58 -8.12
CA SER A 18 0.75 19.25 -9.00
C SER A 18 0.28 17.80 -8.89
N VAL A 19 1.14 16.85 -8.49
CA VAL A 19 0.75 15.44 -8.33
C VAL A 19 -0.26 15.28 -7.20
N LEU A 20 -0.17 16.07 -6.13
CA LEU A 20 -1.09 15.97 -4.99
C LEU A 20 -2.51 16.48 -5.29
N ALA A 21 -2.67 17.30 -6.30
CA ALA A 21 -3.97 17.75 -6.79
C ALA A 21 -4.61 16.74 -7.77
N GLY A 22 -3.85 15.73 -8.19
CA GLY A 22 -4.26 14.73 -9.18
C GLY A 22 -5.13 13.62 -8.61
N ASN A 23 -5.49 12.72 -9.50
CA ASN A 23 -6.22 11.51 -9.18
C ASN A 23 -5.23 10.34 -8.97
N VAL A 24 -5.52 9.42 -8.05
CA VAL A 24 -4.66 8.24 -7.82
C VAL A 24 -4.50 7.39 -9.09
N ALA A 25 -5.50 7.35 -9.98
CA ALA A 25 -5.39 6.65 -11.26
C ALA A 25 -4.36 7.26 -12.23
N ASP A 26 -3.94 8.53 -12.00
CA ASP A 26 -2.89 9.17 -12.80
C ASP A 26 -1.52 8.51 -12.59
N LEU A 27 -1.32 7.79 -11.48
CA LEU A 27 -0.10 7.00 -11.25
C LEU A 27 0.12 5.96 -12.35
N VAL A 28 -0.95 5.33 -12.84
CA VAL A 28 -0.88 4.33 -13.91
C VAL A 28 -0.50 5.01 -15.24
N ALA A 29 -1.13 6.13 -15.57
CA ALA A 29 -0.81 6.90 -16.77
C ALA A 29 0.64 7.43 -16.74
N ALA A 30 1.09 7.92 -15.58
CA ALA A 30 2.46 8.38 -15.40
C ALA A 30 3.48 7.24 -15.51
N ALA A 31 3.18 6.05 -14.97
CA ALA A 31 4.03 4.87 -15.12
C ALA A 31 4.10 4.41 -16.59
N SER A 32 2.97 4.40 -17.29
CA SER A 32 2.87 4.11 -18.73
C SER A 32 3.69 5.10 -19.56
N ALA A 33 3.64 6.39 -19.25
CA ALA A 33 4.42 7.41 -19.94
C ALA A 33 5.94 7.26 -19.75
N ARG A 34 6.39 6.73 -18.60
CA ARG A 34 7.81 6.47 -18.32
C ARG A 34 8.33 5.17 -18.95
N GLY A 35 7.48 4.16 -19.12
CA GLY A 35 7.88 2.85 -19.64
C GLY A 35 6.68 2.02 -20.08
N ALA A 36 6.11 2.36 -21.26
CA ALA A 36 4.88 1.75 -21.77
C ALA A 36 4.91 0.20 -21.80
N ASP A 37 6.03 -0.35 -22.27
CA ASP A 37 6.21 -1.78 -22.46
C ASP A 37 6.77 -2.50 -21.21
N HIS A 38 7.15 -1.74 -20.16
CA HIS A 38 7.65 -2.36 -18.93
C HIS A 38 6.54 -3.17 -18.26
N PRO A 39 6.83 -4.41 -17.78
CA PRO A 39 5.86 -5.22 -17.05
C PRO A 39 5.35 -4.47 -15.82
N ALA A 40 4.03 -4.30 -15.73
CA ALA A 40 3.37 -3.63 -14.62
C ALA A 40 2.83 -4.62 -13.59
N LEU A 41 2.03 -5.58 -14.06
CA LEU A 41 1.38 -6.60 -13.24
C LEU A 41 1.66 -7.99 -13.81
N VAL A 42 2.08 -8.89 -12.95
CA VAL A 42 2.39 -10.30 -13.28
C VAL A 42 1.59 -11.21 -12.36
N GLU A 43 0.84 -12.12 -12.94
CA GLU A 43 0.24 -13.26 -12.23
C GLU A 43 1.11 -14.51 -12.51
N PRO A 44 1.81 -15.09 -11.51
CA PRO A 44 2.74 -16.21 -11.71
C PRO A 44 2.08 -17.48 -12.23
N GLY A 45 2.89 -18.43 -12.67
CA GLY A 45 2.41 -19.76 -13.09
C GLY A 45 1.91 -19.83 -14.53
N GLY A 46 2.41 -18.99 -15.43
CA GLY A 46 1.99 -18.95 -16.84
C GLY A 46 0.70 -18.14 -17.04
N GLY A 47 0.33 -17.36 -16.03
CA GLY A 47 -0.80 -16.47 -16.03
C GLY A 47 -0.56 -15.20 -16.85
N LEU A 48 -1.17 -14.13 -16.43
CA LEU A 48 -1.24 -12.87 -17.13
C LEU A 48 0.00 -12.00 -16.86
N VAL A 49 0.57 -11.41 -17.90
CA VAL A 49 1.54 -10.32 -17.81
C VAL A 49 0.98 -9.12 -18.54
N LEU A 50 0.78 -8.02 -17.83
CA LEU A 50 0.34 -6.74 -18.37
C LEU A 50 1.48 -5.73 -18.30
N SER A 51 1.72 -5.02 -19.40
CA SER A 51 2.58 -3.84 -19.40
C SER A 51 1.86 -2.63 -18.80
N TRP A 52 2.59 -1.56 -18.49
CA TRP A 52 1.98 -0.31 -18.01
C TRP A 52 1.00 0.27 -19.02
N ALA A 53 1.31 0.22 -20.32
CA ALA A 53 0.37 0.64 -21.36
C ALA A 53 -0.90 -0.22 -21.38
N ALA A 54 -0.78 -1.54 -21.16
CA ALA A 54 -1.91 -2.43 -21.13
C ALA A 54 -2.82 -2.17 -19.91
N VAL A 55 -2.24 -1.92 -18.73
CA VAL A 55 -2.98 -1.56 -17.51
C VAL A 55 -3.69 -0.21 -17.69
N ASP A 56 -3.01 0.80 -18.26
CA ASP A 56 -3.58 2.12 -18.50
C ASP A 56 -4.77 2.06 -19.47
N ALA A 57 -4.61 1.35 -20.59
CA ALA A 57 -5.68 1.12 -21.54
C ALA A 57 -6.85 0.34 -20.95
N ALA A 58 -6.58 -0.69 -20.13
CA ALA A 58 -7.62 -1.48 -19.46
C ALA A 58 -8.39 -0.63 -18.42
N ALA A 59 -7.70 0.18 -17.63
CA ALA A 59 -8.34 1.11 -16.68
C ALA A 59 -9.19 2.16 -17.39
N THR A 60 -8.77 2.63 -18.57
CA THR A 60 -9.56 3.56 -19.39
C THR A 60 -10.84 2.91 -19.88
N ARG A 61 -10.73 1.71 -20.48
CA ARG A 61 -11.93 0.95 -20.93
C ARG A 61 -12.91 0.68 -19.79
N GLU A 62 -12.36 0.36 -18.60
CA GLU A 62 -13.20 0.12 -17.44
C GLU A 62 -13.89 1.40 -16.93
N ALA A 63 -13.21 2.54 -16.96
CA ALA A 63 -13.83 3.83 -16.66
C ALA A 63 -14.96 4.18 -17.65
N ASP A 64 -14.78 3.86 -18.94
CA ASP A 64 -15.82 4.04 -19.96
C ASP A 64 -17.00 3.08 -19.72
N ARG A 65 -16.74 1.81 -19.37
CA ARG A 65 -17.78 0.82 -19.02
C ARG A 65 -18.61 1.27 -17.82
N LEU A 66 -17.97 1.77 -16.77
CA LEU A 66 -18.64 2.32 -15.60
C LEU A 66 -19.48 3.54 -15.91
N SER A 67 -18.98 4.46 -16.74
CA SER A 67 -19.74 5.64 -17.18
C SER A 67 -20.95 5.23 -18.03
N ALA A 68 -20.81 4.25 -18.93
CA ALA A 68 -21.93 3.67 -19.69
C ALA A 68 -22.94 2.94 -18.79
N ALA A 69 -22.50 2.38 -17.68
CA ALA A 69 -23.36 1.82 -16.65
C ALA A 69 -24.07 2.89 -15.78
N GLY A 70 -23.82 4.18 -16.02
CA GLY A 70 -24.47 5.29 -15.33
C GLY A 70 -23.75 5.77 -14.06
N VAL A 71 -22.52 5.30 -13.79
CA VAL A 71 -21.72 5.75 -12.67
C VAL A 71 -21.33 7.22 -12.87
N ARG A 72 -21.54 8.02 -11.83
CA ARG A 72 -21.23 9.46 -11.77
C ARG A 72 -20.10 9.73 -10.77
N THR A 73 -19.50 10.89 -10.88
CA THR A 73 -18.50 11.36 -9.89
C THR A 73 -19.06 11.31 -8.47
N GLY A 74 -18.29 10.68 -7.56
CA GLY A 74 -18.69 10.51 -6.16
C GLY A 74 -19.58 9.30 -5.88
N ASP A 75 -20.04 8.57 -6.91
CA ASP A 75 -20.72 7.29 -6.71
C ASP A 75 -19.78 6.25 -6.13
N ARG A 76 -20.30 5.32 -5.34
CA ARG A 76 -19.51 4.23 -4.76
C ARG A 76 -19.55 3.03 -5.69
N VAL A 77 -18.36 2.55 -6.01
CA VAL A 77 -18.13 1.32 -6.77
C VAL A 77 -17.51 0.29 -5.83
N LEU A 78 -18.31 -0.70 -5.42
CA LEU A 78 -17.83 -1.77 -4.55
C LEU A 78 -17.07 -2.81 -5.38
N ILE A 79 -15.88 -3.19 -4.91
CA ILE A 79 -14.97 -4.11 -5.59
C ILE A 79 -14.75 -5.33 -4.71
N ARG A 80 -15.48 -6.40 -5.01
CA ARG A 80 -15.38 -7.71 -4.37
C ARG A 80 -14.84 -8.74 -5.36
N LEU A 81 -13.58 -8.58 -5.72
CA LEU A 81 -12.87 -9.43 -6.66
C LEU A 81 -11.67 -10.11 -5.98
N GLY A 82 -11.27 -11.25 -6.53
CA GLY A 82 -10.05 -11.95 -6.13
C GLY A 82 -8.79 -11.07 -6.26
N HIS A 83 -7.75 -11.46 -5.55
CA HIS A 83 -6.47 -10.77 -5.56
C HIS A 83 -5.74 -10.98 -6.89
N GLY A 84 -5.85 -10.04 -7.81
CA GLY A 84 -5.29 -10.17 -9.16
C GLY A 84 -5.37 -8.89 -9.98
N ALA A 85 -4.93 -8.98 -11.24
CA ALA A 85 -4.90 -7.87 -12.17
C ALA A 85 -6.30 -7.29 -12.47
N ARG A 86 -7.33 -8.12 -12.47
CA ARG A 86 -8.73 -7.70 -12.64
C ARG A 86 -9.18 -6.75 -11.52
N TYR A 87 -8.80 -7.05 -10.28
CA TYR A 87 -9.03 -6.15 -9.14
C TYR A 87 -8.34 -4.79 -9.36
N CYS A 88 -7.06 -4.81 -9.77
CA CYS A 88 -6.30 -3.58 -10.01
C CYS A 88 -6.95 -2.71 -11.10
N VAL A 89 -7.39 -3.33 -12.19
CA VAL A 89 -8.05 -2.62 -13.30
C VAL A 89 -9.41 -2.08 -12.89
N ALA A 90 -10.22 -2.84 -12.15
CA ALA A 90 -11.50 -2.36 -11.61
C ALA A 90 -11.30 -1.15 -10.68
N LEU A 91 -10.28 -1.20 -9.80
CA LEU A 91 -9.92 -0.11 -8.91
C LEU A 91 -9.54 1.16 -9.69
N PHE A 92 -8.57 1.07 -10.60
CA PHE A 92 -8.11 2.24 -11.35
C PHE A 92 -9.16 2.75 -12.33
N GLY A 93 -10.00 1.87 -12.89
CA GLY A 93 -11.15 2.25 -13.70
C GLY A 93 -12.19 3.06 -12.91
N ALA A 94 -12.53 2.62 -11.70
CA ALA A 94 -13.44 3.34 -10.81
C ALA A 94 -12.89 4.73 -10.43
N LEU A 95 -11.62 4.80 -10.02
CA LEU A 95 -10.95 6.06 -9.69
C LEU A 95 -10.88 7.01 -10.88
N ARG A 96 -10.55 6.50 -12.09
CA ARG A 96 -10.50 7.29 -13.34
C ARG A 96 -11.88 7.82 -13.76
N ALA A 97 -12.93 7.08 -13.46
CA ALA A 97 -14.31 7.53 -13.68
C ALA A 97 -14.77 8.59 -12.68
N GLY A 98 -13.96 8.91 -11.66
CA GLY A 98 -14.29 9.83 -10.58
C GLY A 98 -15.17 9.20 -9.50
N ALA A 99 -15.28 7.88 -9.48
CA ALA A 99 -16.02 7.15 -8.47
C ALA A 99 -15.18 6.90 -7.21
N ILE A 100 -15.85 6.67 -6.09
CA ILE A 100 -15.25 6.24 -4.84
C ILE A 100 -15.13 4.72 -4.86
N ALA A 101 -13.92 4.19 -4.84
CA ALA A 101 -13.69 2.76 -4.76
C ALA A 101 -13.96 2.24 -3.33
N VAL A 102 -14.72 1.15 -3.23
CA VAL A 102 -15.03 0.47 -1.96
C VAL A 102 -14.47 -0.95 -2.01
N PRO A 103 -13.20 -1.15 -1.61
CA PRO A 103 -12.57 -2.45 -1.62
C PRO A 103 -13.15 -3.37 -0.53
N VAL A 104 -13.56 -4.59 -0.90
CA VAL A 104 -14.11 -5.58 0.03
C VAL A 104 -13.50 -6.96 -0.25
N GLY A 105 -13.09 -7.67 0.80
CA GLY A 105 -12.55 -9.02 0.67
C GLY A 105 -13.59 -10.03 0.22
N THR A 106 -13.20 -10.94 -0.66
CA THR A 106 -14.08 -12.03 -1.16
C THR A 106 -14.53 -12.99 -0.06
N HIS A 107 -13.81 -13.03 1.05
CA HIS A 107 -14.12 -13.86 2.23
C HIS A 107 -14.96 -13.13 3.30
N SER A 108 -15.31 -11.85 3.08
CA SER A 108 -16.25 -11.17 3.97
C SER A 108 -17.58 -11.91 3.98
N THR A 109 -18.12 -12.12 5.17
CA THR A 109 -19.40 -12.80 5.36
C THR A 109 -20.54 -12.00 4.72
N GLU A 110 -21.66 -12.68 4.44
CA GLU A 110 -22.88 -12.02 3.93
C GLU A 110 -23.34 -10.90 4.90
N ARG A 111 -23.25 -11.12 6.21
CA ARG A 111 -23.60 -10.12 7.22
C ARG A 111 -22.71 -8.87 7.15
N GLU A 112 -21.40 -9.04 6.99
CA GLU A 112 -20.46 -7.93 6.84
C GLU A 112 -20.70 -7.18 5.54
N LEU A 113 -20.88 -7.92 4.44
CA LEU A 113 -21.17 -7.32 3.15
C LEU A 113 -22.48 -6.53 3.18
N THR A 114 -23.54 -7.08 3.79
CA THR A 114 -24.82 -6.39 3.96
C THR A 114 -24.65 -5.07 4.72
N ALA A 115 -23.88 -5.09 5.82
CA ALA A 115 -23.63 -3.88 6.60
C ALA A 115 -22.85 -2.82 5.80
N ILE A 116 -21.81 -3.24 5.06
CA ILE A 116 -21.01 -2.35 4.19
C ILE A 116 -21.86 -1.75 3.08
N VAL A 117 -22.65 -2.58 2.41
CA VAL A 117 -23.51 -2.16 1.29
C VAL A 117 -24.60 -1.21 1.76
N ALA A 118 -25.22 -1.47 2.92
CA ALA A 118 -26.22 -0.57 3.52
C ALA A 118 -25.63 0.81 3.88
N ASP A 119 -24.35 0.85 4.34
CA ASP A 119 -23.67 2.09 4.71
C ASP A 119 -23.20 2.87 3.48
N CYS A 120 -22.52 2.22 2.52
CA CYS A 120 -21.95 2.92 1.37
C CYS A 120 -22.93 3.10 0.20
N THR A 121 -24.05 2.36 0.15
CA THR A 121 -25.07 2.44 -0.92
C THR A 121 -24.43 2.50 -2.33
N PRO A 122 -23.75 1.42 -2.77
CA PRO A 122 -23.01 1.44 -4.03
C PRO A 122 -23.96 1.47 -5.24
N SER A 123 -23.58 2.20 -6.30
CA SER A 123 -24.29 2.17 -7.58
C SER A 123 -23.90 0.95 -8.42
N VAL A 124 -22.67 0.47 -8.24
CA VAL A 124 -22.11 -0.70 -8.92
C VAL A 124 -21.39 -1.60 -7.93
N LEU A 125 -21.54 -2.92 -8.12
CA LEU A 125 -20.73 -3.94 -7.46
C LEU A 125 -20.00 -4.77 -8.52
N PHE A 126 -18.67 -4.86 -8.40
CA PHE A 126 -17.91 -5.88 -9.11
C PHE A 126 -17.88 -7.17 -8.30
N ALA A 127 -18.24 -8.27 -8.93
CA ALA A 127 -18.22 -9.60 -8.32
C ALA A 127 -17.91 -10.68 -9.36
N GLU A 128 -17.37 -11.80 -8.89
CA GLU A 128 -17.28 -13.00 -9.72
C GLU A 128 -18.67 -13.59 -9.97
N PRO A 129 -18.88 -14.21 -11.16
CA PRO A 129 -20.13 -14.90 -11.45
C PRO A 129 -20.47 -15.94 -10.37
N GLY A 130 -21.70 -15.89 -9.87
CA GLY A 130 -22.18 -16.84 -8.85
C GLY A 130 -21.81 -16.50 -7.39
N ASP A 131 -21.30 -15.30 -7.11
CA ASP A 131 -21.09 -14.85 -5.72
C ASP A 131 -22.43 -14.73 -4.98
N SER A 132 -22.70 -15.70 -4.11
CA SER A 132 -23.98 -15.82 -3.39
C SER A 132 -24.20 -14.67 -2.40
N ALA A 133 -23.14 -14.13 -1.79
CA ALA A 133 -23.23 -13.01 -0.87
C ALA A 133 -23.65 -11.73 -1.60
N VAL A 134 -23.12 -11.52 -2.82
CA VAL A 134 -23.54 -10.39 -3.67
C VAL A 134 -24.98 -10.59 -4.15
N ALA A 135 -25.35 -11.79 -4.58
CA ALA A 135 -26.72 -12.09 -5.00
C ALA A 135 -27.74 -11.78 -3.87
N ALA A 136 -27.41 -12.09 -2.63
CA ALA A 136 -28.27 -11.81 -1.48
C ALA A 136 -28.46 -10.29 -1.27
N VAL A 137 -27.40 -9.47 -1.35
CA VAL A 137 -27.50 -8.02 -1.07
C VAL A 137 -28.19 -7.24 -2.20
N VAL A 138 -28.19 -7.72 -3.43
CA VAL A 138 -28.86 -7.08 -4.59
C VAL A 138 -30.24 -7.65 -4.88
N SER A 139 -30.66 -8.70 -4.18
CA SER A 139 -32.02 -9.27 -4.33
C SER A 139 -33.10 -8.28 -3.91
N ALA A 140 -34.33 -8.53 -4.33
CA ALA A 140 -35.49 -7.76 -3.85
C ALA A 140 -35.58 -7.84 -2.32
N GLY A 141 -35.53 -6.68 -1.65
CA GLY A 141 -35.43 -6.59 -0.17
C GLY A 141 -34.01 -6.70 0.39
N GLY A 142 -32.99 -6.87 -0.43
CA GLY A 142 -31.59 -6.77 -0.03
C GLY A 142 -31.15 -5.32 0.26
N ALA A 143 -29.90 -5.18 0.72
CA ALA A 143 -29.35 -3.87 1.14
C ALA A 143 -29.12 -2.88 -0.02
N ALA A 144 -28.97 -3.35 -1.27
CA ALA A 144 -28.79 -2.52 -2.45
C ALA A 144 -29.52 -3.11 -3.69
N PRO A 145 -30.85 -3.12 -3.70
CA PRO A 145 -31.63 -3.72 -4.79
C PRO A 145 -31.43 -2.99 -6.12
N ASP A 146 -31.06 -1.72 -6.11
CA ASP A 146 -30.87 -0.90 -7.30
C ASP A 146 -29.42 -0.92 -7.83
N ALA A 147 -28.50 -1.52 -7.09
CA ALA A 147 -27.10 -1.59 -7.50
C ALA A 147 -26.91 -2.56 -8.68
N ARG A 148 -26.10 -2.14 -9.66
CA ARG A 148 -25.75 -2.99 -10.79
C ARG A 148 -24.59 -3.90 -10.44
N VAL A 149 -24.73 -5.20 -10.69
CA VAL A 149 -23.61 -6.14 -10.61
C VAL A 149 -22.92 -6.18 -11.96
N LEU A 150 -21.61 -5.96 -11.94
CA LEU A 150 -20.75 -6.08 -13.12
C LEU A 150 -19.75 -7.22 -12.89
N GLU A 151 -19.53 -8.00 -13.96
CA GLU A 151 -18.47 -8.99 -13.98
C GLU A 151 -17.09 -8.32 -13.94
N PRO A 152 -16.04 -9.06 -13.53
CA PRO A 152 -14.67 -8.58 -13.53
C PRO A 152 -14.25 -8.02 -14.90
N PRO A 153 -13.30 -7.05 -14.95
CA PRO A 153 -12.73 -6.57 -16.21
C PRO A 153 -12.16 -7.70 -17.07
N GLU A 154 -12.43 -7.66 -18.36
CA GLU A 154 -11.79 -8.57 -19.31
C GLU A 154 -10.34 -8.14 -19.57
N LEU A 155 -9.40 -9.06 -19.39
CA LEU A 155 -7.98 -8.85 -19.61
C LEU A 155 -7.45 -9.85 -20.64
N THR A 156 -6.66 -9.37 -21.58
CA THR A 156 -5.98 -10.20 -22.59
C THR A 156 -4.48 -10.14 -22.39
N ALA A 157 -3.83 -11.30 -22.26
CA ALA A 157 -2.39 -11.39 -22.21
C ALA A 157 -1.77 -10.94 -23.55
N GLY A 158 -0.74 -10.10 -23.50
CA GLY A 158 0.12 -9.79 -24.67
C GLY A 158 -0.56 -9.11 -25.86
N GLY A 159 -1.79 -8.66 -25.73
CA GLY A 159 -2.47 -7.88 -26.78
C GLY A 159 -1.80 -6.50 -26.91
N PRO A 160 -1.62 -5.96 -28.15
CA PRO A 160 -1.26 -4.56 -28.29
C PRO A 160 -2.30 -3.74 -27.54
N ALA A 161 -1.84 -2.88 -26.64
CA ALA A 161 -2.74 -1.93 -26.00
C ALA A 161 -3.41 -1.15 -27.13
N ALA A 162 -4.74 -1.33 -27.30
CA ALA A 162 -5.47 -0.38 -28.12
C ALA A 162 -5.10 1.01 -27.61
N PRO A 163 -4.81 1.98 -28.49
CA PRO A 163 -4.38 3.29 -28.02
C PRO A 163 -5.38 3.75 -26.96
N ALA A 164 -4.84 4.07 -25.77
CA ALA A 164 -5.68 4.63 -24.73
C ALA A 164 -6.39 5.84 -25.33
N THR A 165 -7.70 5.95 -25.11
CA THR A 165 -8.50 7.07 -25.64
C THR A 165 -8.07 8.42 -25.09
N GLY A 166 -6.98 8.45 -24.28
CA GLY A 166 -6.48 9.67 -23.63
C GLY A 166 -7.43 10.25 -22.60
N ARG A 167 -8.38 9.44 -22.10
CA ARG A 167 -9.32 9.86 -21.08
C ARG A 167 -8.56 10.28 -19.81
N ALA A 168 -8.60 11.55 -19.50
CA ALA A 168 -8.13 12.05 -18.21
C ALA A 168 -9.00 11.50 -17.07
N ALA A 169 -8.41 11.30 -15.92
CA ALA A 169 -9.17 10.97 -14.71
C ALA A 169 -10.06 12.14 -14.30
N VAL A 170 -11.23 11.82 -13.73
CA VAL A 170 -12.19 12.81 -13.24
C VAL A 170 -11.99 13.00 -11.74
N GLY A 171 -11.95 14.25 -11.27
CA GLY A 171 -11.73 14.57 -9.86
C GLY A 171 -10.27 14.36 -9.43
N GLY A 172 -10.02 14.52 -8.16
CA GLY A 172 -8.69 14.40 -7.56
C GLY A 172 -8.58 15.24 -6.27
N GLY A 173 -7.35 15.46 -5.81
CA GLY A 173 -7.10 16.28 -4.61
C GLY A 173 -7.85 15.76 -3.38
N GLU A 174 -8.69 16.60 -2.80
CA GLU A 174 -9.46 16.26 -1.59
C GLU A 174 -10.72 15.40 -1.86
N ASP A 175 -11.05 15.12 -3.11
CA ASP A 175 -12.12 14.17 -3.43
C ASP A 175 -11.80 12.80 -2.83
N ILE A 176 -12.82 12.10 -2.34
CA ILE A 176 -12.64 10.77 -1.77
C ILE A 176 -12.33 9.77 -2.88
N ALA A 177 -11.17 9.12 -2.77
CA ALA A 177 -10.74 8.07 -3.67
C ALA A 177 -11.21 6.69 -3.20
N VAL A 178 -11.01 6.40 -1.92
CA VAL A 178 -11.26 5.08 -1.34
C VAL A 178 -12.09 5.20 -0.06
N LEU A 179 -13.07 4.36 0.07
CA LEU A 179 -13.79 4.10 1.31
C LEU A 179 -13.37 2.71 1.82
N GLY A 180 -12.40 2.71 2.74
CA GLY A 180 -11.84 1.49 3.32
C GLY A 180 -12.58 1.07 4.57
N TYR A 181 -13.11 -0.15 4.62
CA TYR A 181 -13.81 -0.64 5.80
C TYR A 181 -12.88 -1.35 6.78
N THR A 182 -13.02 -1.00 8.07
CA THR A 182 -12.35 -1.65 9.19
C THR A 182 -13.37 -2.37 10.06
N SER A 183 -12.94 -3.45 10.74
CA SER A 183 -13.83 -4.28 11.57
C SER A 183 -14.44 -3.55 12.78
N GLY A 184 -13.96 -2.35 13.10
CA GLY A 184 -14.44 -1.55 14.24
C GLY A 184 -14.40 -2.33 15.58
N THR A 185 -14.17 -1.64 16.68
CA THR A 185 -14.17 -2.24 18.03
C THR A 185 -15.55 -2.76 18.47
N THR A 186 -16.61 -2.31 17.80
CA THR A 186 -18.02 -2.69 18.09
C THR A 186 -18.54 -3.84 17.21
N GLY A 187 -17.70 -4.42 16.33
CA GLY A 187 -18.09 -5.47 15.41
C GLY A 187 -18.94 -5.00 14.20
N VAL A 188 -19.25 -3.70 14.11
CA VAL A 188 -19.89 -3.10 12.93
C VAL A 188 -18.80 -2.49 12.05
N PRO A 189 -18.72 -2.83 10.76
CA PRO A 189 -17.75 -2.22 9.84
C PRO A 189 -17.88 -0.70 9.81
N ARG A 190 -16.75 0.00 9.84
CA ARG A 190 -16.70 1.46 9.75
C ARG A 190 -15.93 1.87 8.50
N GLY A 191 -16.54 2.75 7.69
CA GLY A 191 -15.94 3.27 6.46
C GLY A 191 -14.98 4.43 6.75
N VAL A 192 -13.70 4.22 6.44
CA VAL A 192 -12.65 5.25 6.49
C VAL A 192 -12.56 5.93 5.13
N ARG A 193 -12.68 7.26 5.12
CA ARG A 193 -12.65 8.10 3.91
C ARG A 193 -11.24 8.54 3.62
N LEU A 194 -10.69 8.10 2.50
CA LEU A 194 -9.33 8.44 2.05
C LEU A 194 -9.42 9.27 0.77
N SER A 195 -8.93 10.51 0.82
CA SER A 195 -8.87 11.36 -0.37
C SER A 195 -7.74 10.93 -1.31
N HIS A 196 -7.82 11.33 -2.59
CA HIS A 196 -6.73 11.16 -3.53
C HIS A 196 -5.45 11.79 -2.99
N ARG A 197 -5.55 13.03 -2.48
CA ARG A 197 -4.42 13.75 -1.90
C ARG A 197 -3.76 12.99 -0.75
N ALA A 198 -4.53 12.45 0.20
CA ALA A 198 -3.98 11.69 1.33
C ALA A 198 -3.16 10.47 0.87
N LEU A 199 -3.68 9.72 -0.10
CA LEU A 199 -2.98 8.55 -0.65
C LEU A 199 -1.71 8.95 -1.41
N LEU A 200 -1.76 10.01 -2.23
CA LEU A 200 -0.62 10.50 -2.99
C LEU A 200 0.44 11.14 -2.08
N ALA A 201 0.03 11.88 -1.04
CA ALA A 201 0.91 12.48 -0.05
C ALA A 201 1.75 11.40 0.67
N ASN A 202 1.11 10.32 1.11
CA ASN A 202 1.80 9.22 1.75
C ASN A 202 2.81 8.54 0.81
N ARG A 203 2.54 8.47 -0.51
CA ARG A 203 3.52 7.99 -1.51
C ARG A 203 4.68 8.97 -1.68
N ALA A 204 4.39 10.27 -1.74
CA ALA A 204 5.41 11.31 -1.84
C ALA A 204 6.36 11.31 -0.64
N GLN A 205 5.84 11.10 0.57
CA GLN A 205 6.62 10.97 1.80
C GLN A 205 7.48 9.70 1.80
N THR A 206 6.88 8.54 1.47
CA THR A 206 7.62 7.26 1.45
C THR A 206 8.71 7.25 0.37
N ALA A 207 8.57 7.96 -0.73
CA ALA A 207 9.60 8.09 -1.75
C ALA A 207 10.88 8.78 -1.25
N GLN A 208 10.83 9.50 -0.11
CA GLN A 208 12.00 10.14 0.50
C GLN A 208 12.83 9.19 1.37
N LEU A 209 12.33 7.99 1.67
CA LEU A 209 13.02 7.01 2.51
C LEU A 209 14.32 6.51 1.87
N ARG A 210 15.27 6.14 2.70
CA ARG A 210 16.52 5.49 2.31
C ARG A 210 16.76 4.25 3.18
N PRO A 211 17.07 3.08 2.57
CA PRO A 211 17.19 2.84 1.13
C PRO A 211 15.89 3.14 0.38
N VAL A 212 15.98 3.41 -0.92
CA VAL A 212 14.78 3.68 -1.76
C VAL A 212 13.82 2.50 -1.69
N PRO A 213 12.56 2.68 -1.25
CA PRO A 213 11.64 1.57 -1.01
C PRO A 213 11.37 0.75 -2.28
N VAL A 214 11.04 1.43 -3.37
CA VAL A 214 10.78 0.78 -4.66
C VAL A 214 11.27 1.69 -5.79
N SER A 215 11.96 1.11 -6.75
CA SER A 215 12.45 1.73 -7.97
C SER A 215 11.84 1.08 -9.21
N PRO A 216 11.95 1.67 -10.41
CA PRO A 216 11.43 1.05 -11.64
C PRO A 216 12.02 -0.33 -11.95
N ALA A 217 13.23 -0.63 -11.45
CA ALA A 217 13.88 -1.92 -11.66
C ALA A 217 13.36 -3.03 -10.73
N ASP A 218 12.52 -2.69 -9.76
CA ASP A 218 12.07 -3.67 -8.77
C ASP A 218 10.90 -4.52 -9.25
N ARG A 219 10.89 -5.74 -8.72
CA ARG A 219 9.79 -6.68 -8.79
C ARG A 219 9.27 -6.88 -7.37
N VAL A 220 8.13 -6.28 -7.08
CA VAL A 220 7.54 -6.22 -5.74
C VAL A 220 6.54 -7.35 -5.56
N LEU A 221 6.70 -8.14 -4.52
CA LEU A 221 5.71 -9.15 -4.15
C LEU A 221 4.45 -8.46 -3.62
N LEU A 222 3.34 -8.66 -4.30
CA LEU A 222 2.01 -8.20 -3.88
C LEU A 222 1.22 -9.42 -3.38
N ASN A 223 1.46 -9.86 -2.15
CA ASN A 223 0.78 -10.97 -1.50
C ASN A 223 -0.10 -10.53 -0.33
N LEU A 224 -0.08 -9.24 -0.01
CA LEU A 224 -0.99 -8.66 0.98
C LEU A 224 -2.33 -8.34 0.32
N PRO A 225 -3.47 -8.57 1.01
CA PRO A 225 -4.78 -8.30 0.45
C PRO A 225 -4.91 -6.87 -0.07
N LEU A 226 -5.25 -6.70 -1.37
CA LEU A 226 -5.37 -5.38 -1.99
C LEU A 226 -6.60 -4.59 -1.50
N PHE A 227 -7.58 -5.25 -0.89
CA PHE A 227 -8.69 -4.58 -0.23
C PHE A 227 -8.30 -3.95 1.12
N HIS A 228 -7.15 -4.34 1.68
CA HIS A 228 -6.60 -3.75 2.91
C HIS A 228 -5.62 -2.62 2.56
N ILE A 229 -5.68 -1.53 3.32
CA ILE A 229 -4.89 -0.31 3.02
C ILE A 229 -3.37 -0.57 2.96
N TYR A 230 -2.85 -1.56 3.69
CA TYR A 230 -1.43 -1.90 3.62
C TYR A 230 -1.07 -2.49 2.25
N GLY A 231 -1.83 -3.49 1.77
CA GLY A 231 -1.64 -4.06 0.44
C GLY A 231 -1.91 -3.05 -0.68
N LEU A 232 -2.95 -2.25 -0.55
CA LEU A 232 -3.28 -1.18 -1.49
C LEU A 232 -2.21 -0.09 -1.49
N GLY A 233 -1.97 0.57 -0.37
CA GLY A 233 -1.11 1.75 -0.28
C GLY A 233 0.36 1.42 -0.38
N ALA A 234 0.94 0.68 0.58
CA ALA A 234 2.36 0.35 0.59
C ALA A 234 2.76 -0.73 -0.43
N GLY A 235 1.79 -1.49 -0.95
CA GLY A 235 1.98 -2.45 -2.04
C GLY A 235 1.70 -1.83 -3.41
N LEU A 236 0.43 -1.91 -3.87
CA LEU A 236 0.03 -1.58 -5.24
C LEU A 236 0.34 -0.12 -5.61
N LEU A 237 -0.05 0.86 -4.80
CA LEU A 237 0.19 2.27 -5.13
C LEU A 237 1.68 2.63 -5.10
N GLN A 238 2.49 1.92 -4.29
CA GLN A 238 3.95 2.10 -4.30
C GLN A 238 4.57 1.57 -5.60
N VAL A 239 4.09 0.45 -6.12
CA VAL A 239 4.47 -0.09 -7.43
C VAL A 239 4.12 0.89 -8.54
N CYS A 240 2.90 1.44 -8.54
CA CYS A 240 2.45 2.41 -9.53
C CYS A 240 3.26 3.72 -9.47
N TRP A 241 3.53 4.23 -8.26
CA TRP A 241 4.35 5.43 -8.05
C TRP A 241 5.74 5.27 -8.65
N ALA A 242 6.39 4.15 -8.41
CA ALA A 242 7.72 3.86 -8.92
C ALA A 242 7.74 3.49 -10.42
N GLY A 243 6.65 2.99 -10.99
CA GLY A 243 6.63 2.35 -12.30
C GLY A 243 7.33 0.98 -12.29
N ALA A 244 7.31 0.29 -11.17
CA ALA A 244 7.91 -1.02 -10.94
C ALA A 244 7.01 -2.17 -11.45
N THR A 245 7.44 -3.42 -11.28
CA THR A 245 6.62 -4.59 -11.55
C THR A 245 5.99 -5.11 -10.27
N GLY A 246 4.67 -5.24 -10.21
CA GLY A 246 3.95 -5.95 -9.15
C GLY A 246 3.73 -7.42 -9.50
N VAL A 247 4.21 -8.33 -8.65
CA VAL A 247 3.98 -9.78 -8.76
C VAL A 247 2.81 -10.12 -7.84
N LEU A 248 1.64 -10.35 -8.45
CA LEU A 248 0.38 -10.60 -7.74
C LEU A 248 0.28 -12.06 -7.33
N VAL A 249 0.22 -12.28 -6.03
CA VAL A 249 0.15 -13.63 -5.45
C VAL A 249 -1.00 -13.66 -4.46
N ASP A 250 -2.02 -14.43 -4.75
CA ASP A 250 -3.11 -14.69 -3.79
C ASP A 250 -2.58 -15.62 -2.67
N ARG A 251 -3.45 -16.02 -1.79
CA ARG A 251 -3.10 -16.94 -0.70
C ARG A 251 -2.44 -18.20 -1.24
N VAL A 252 -1.16 -18.33 -0.94
CA VAL A 252 -0.36 -19.51 -1.30
C VAL A 252 0.27 -20.10 -0.06
N GLU A 253 0.48 -21.39 -0.08
CA GLU A 253 1.25 -22.07 0.96
C GLU A 253 2.71 -21.56 0.95
N PRO A 254 3.39 -21.56 2.11
CA PRO A 254 4.77 -21.07 2.20
C PRO A 254 5.73 -21.67 1.17
N GLY A 255 5.54 -22.94 0.80
CA GLY A 255 6.35 -23.62 -0.21
C GLY A 255 6.16 -23.03 -1.62
N GLU A 256 4.92 -22.69 -1.99
CA GLU A 256 4.61 -22.09 -3.28
C GLU A 256 5.12 -20.65 -3.35
N LEU A 257 5.00 -19.89 -2.24
CA LEU A 257 5.52 -18.53 -2.14
C LEU A 257 7.03 -18.48 -2.44
N VAL A 258 7.78 -19.43 -1.93
CA VAL A 258 9.23 -19.59 -2.18
C VAL A 258 9.51 -19.75 -3.66
N GLU A 259 8.77 -20.60 -4.34
CA GLU A 259 8.96 -20.83 -5.78
C GLU A 259 8.62 -19.58 -6.60
N VAL A 260 7.57 -18.84 -6.22
CA VAL A 260 7.25 -17.57 -6.87
C VAL A 260 8.35 -16.52 -6.66
N ILE A 261 8.85 -16.35 -5.43
CA ILE A 261 9.93 -15.39 -5.14
C ILE A 261 11.15 -15.67 -6.05
N ARG A 262 11.52 -16.93 -6.22
CA ARG A 262 12.64 -17.34 -7.07
C ARG A 262 12.36 -17.17 -8.56
N ALA A 263 11.24 -17.73 -9.04
CA ALA A 263 10.89 -17.73 -10.46
C ALA A 263 10.70 -16.31 -11.00
N GLU A 264 10.03 -15.47 -10.23
CA GLU A 264 9.77 -14.07 -10.59
C GLU A 264 10.91 -13.12 -10.21
N ARG A 265 11.99 -13.63 -9.60
CA ARG A 265 13.13 -12.81 -9.15
C ARG A 265 12.69 -11.58 -8.36
N VAL A 266 11.84 -11.80 -7.38
CA VAL A 266 11.31 -10.74 -6.52
C VAL A 266 12.46 -10.00 -5.84
N THR A 267 12.39 -8.67 -5.81
CA THR A 267 13.45 -7.82 -5.24
C THR A 267 13.02 -7.10 -3.97
N ALA A 268 11.70 -6.95 -3.76
CA ALA A 268 11.15 -6.30 -2.57
C ALA A 268 9.95 -7.09 -2.01
N LEU A 269 9.98 -7.32 -0.71
CA LEU A 269 8.94 -8.01 0.05
C LEU A 269 8.30 -7.05 1.03
N ALA A 270 6.99 -6.79 0.88
CA ALA A 270 6.18 -6.15 1.90
C ALA A 270 5.28 -7.23 2.53
N GLY A 271 5.49 -7.55 3.79
CA GLY A 271 4.82 -8.67 4.44
C GLY A 271 4.30 -8.37 5.83
N VAL A 272 3.68 -9.37 6.43
CA VAL A 272 3.31 -9.37 7.85
C VAL A 272 4.26 -10.28 8.64
N PRO A 273 4.41 -10.12 9.96
CA PRO A 273 5.32 -10.94 10.77
C PRO A 273 5.13 -12.45 10.61
N SER A 274 3.88 -12.92 10.43
CA SER A 274 3.59 -14.34 10.20
C SER A 274 4.19 -14.89 8.92
N MET A 275 4.27 -14.09 7.84
CA MET A 275 4.93 -14.48 6.60
C MET A 275 6.45 -14.71 6.82
N TYR A 276 7.11 -13.80 7.51
CA TYR A 276 8.54 -13.94 7.81
C TYR A 276 8.82 -15.12 8.74
N ARG A 277 7.92 -15.40 9.69
CA ARG A 277 7.99 -16.60 10.54
C ARG A 277 7.93 -17.87 9.69
N ALA A 278 6.98 -17.96 8.77
CA ALA A 278 6.84 -19.10 7.88
C ALA A 278 8.08 -19.29 6.96
N LEU A 279 8.68 -18.21 6.48
CA LEU A 279 9.93 -18.27 5.73
C LEU A 279 11.10 -18.80 6.57
N LEU A 280 11.16 -18.49 7.86
CA LEU A 280 12.19 -19.00 8.77
C LEU A 280 12.07 -20.51 9.10
N GLU A 281 10.92 -21.13 8.82
CA GLU A 281 10.76 -22.58 8.94
C GLU A 281 11.53 -23.36 7.85
N LEU A 282 11.94 -22.67 6.79
CA LEU A 282 12.76 -23.27 5.74
C LEU A 282 14.20 -23.54 6.23
N PRO A 283 14.87 -24.58 5.70
CA PRO A 283 16.30 -24.72 5.90
C PRO A 283 17.04 -23.44 5.51
N THR A 284 17.97 -22.98 6.32
CA THR A 284 18.65 -21.68 6.16
C THR A 284 19.23 -21.49 4.76
N GLN A 285 19.86 -22.53 4.19
CA GLN A 285 20.41 -22.44 2.83
C GLN A 285 19.32 -22.23 1.79
N ARG A 286 18.19 -22.96 1.89
CA ARG A 286 17.06 -22.80 0.98
C ARG A 286 16.46 -21.40 1.10
N LEU A 287 16.37 -20.85 2.32
CA LEU A 287 15.89 -19.49 2.55
C LEU A 287 16.80 -18.46 1.86
N ARG A 288 18.13 -18.59 2.03
CA ARG A 288 19.11 -17.70 1.37
C ARG A 288 19.02 -17.79 -0.15
N ASP A 289 18.94 -18.99 -0.71
CA ASP A 289 18.80 -19.21 -2.15
C ASP A 289 17.49 -18.62 -2.69
N THR A 290 16.43 -18.66 -1.89
CA THR A 290 15.13 -18.05 -2.22
C THR A 290 15.23 -16.52 -2.28
N LEU A 291 15.91 -15.92 -1.31
CA LEU A 291 15.97 -14.47 -1.15
C LEU A 291 17.16 -13.82 -1.88
N VAL A 292 17.87 -14.55 -2.72
CA VAL A 292 19.11 -14.06 -3.40
C VAL A 292 18.89 -12.80 -4.23
N SER A 293 17.69 -12.58 -4.78
CA SER A 293 17.32 -11.38 -5.55
C SER A 293 16.72 -10.28 -4.67
N VAL A 294 16.36 -10.59 -3.43
CA VAL A 294 15.67 -9.66 -2.54
C VAL A 294 16.66 -8.66 -1.95
N ARG A 295 16.35 -7.38 -2.08
CA ARG A 295 17.15 -6.28 -1.52
C ARG A 295 16.45 -5.55 -0.38
N LEU A 296 15.13 -5.68 -0.28
CA LEU A 296 14.32 -4.97 0.71
C LEU A 296 13.25 -5.89 1.29
N CYS A 297 13.19 -5.93 2.62
CA CYS A 297 12.12 -6.57 3.37
C CYS A 297 11.48 -5.56 4.32
N THR A 298 10.15 -5.46 4.29
CA THR A 298 9.39 -4.63 5.22
C THR A 298 8.29 -5.44 5.90
N ALA A 299 8.06 -5.19 7.19
CA ALA A 299 6.99 -5.80 7.97
C ALA A 299 6.05 -4.73 8.51
N GLY A 300 4.76 -5.03 8.54
CA GLY A 300 3.75 -4.13 9.08
C GLY A 300 2.42 -4.85 9.32
N GLY A 301 1.41 -4.10 9.76
CA GLY A 301 0.07 -4.62 10.03
C GLY A 301 -0.09 -5.40 11.32
N ALA A 302 1.00 -5.77 11.99
CA ALA A 302 1.04 -6.38 13.31
C ALA A 302 2.41 -6.11 13.96
N PRO A 303 2.54 -6.16 15.30
CA PRO A 303 3.81 -5.97 15.98
C PRO A 303 4.87 -7.00 15.57
N LEU A 304 6.07 -6.52 15.24
CA LEU A 304 7.20 -7.36 14.88
C LEU A 304 8.00 -7.73 16.15
N ALA A 305 7.89 -8.99 16.58
CA ALA A 305 8.64 -9.45 17.76
C ALA A 305 10.15 -9.30 17.54
N PRO A 306 10.91 -8.73 18.50
CA PRO A 306 12.36 -8.56 18.39
C PRO A 306 13.12 -9.85 18.06
N VAL A 307 12.68 -10.97 18.62
CA VAL A 307 13.26 -12.29 18.34
C VAL A 307 13.11 -12.70 16.88
N LEU A 308 11.95 -12.39 16.26
CA LEU A 308 11.69 -12.69 14.85
C LEU A 308 12.60 -11.86 13.93
N LEU A 309 12.72 -10.55 14.21
CA LEU A 309 13.60 -9.65 13.46
C LEU A 309 15.04 -10.16 13.50
N ARG A 310 15.60 -10.41 14.70
CA ARG A 310 16.97 -10.91 14.85
C ARG A 310 17.17 -12.27 14.17
N ALA A 311 16.22 -13.18 14.31
CA ALA A 311 16.31 -14.50 13.65
C ALA A 311 16.35 -14.37 12.13
N PHE A 312 15.51 -13.49 11.56
CA PHE A 312 15.48 -13.25 10.12
C PHE A 312 16.79 -12.64 9.61
N GLN A 313 17.31 -11.60 10.28
CA GLN A 313 18.59 -10.99 9.95
C GLN A 313 19.76 -11.98 10.04
N HIS A 314 19.80 -12.79 11.11
CA HIS A 314 20.84 -13.80 11.27
C HIS A 314 20.78 -14.88 10.18
N ALA A 315 19.59 -15.35 9.85
CA ALA A 315 19.41 -16.40 8.84
C ALA A 315 19.70 -15.91 7.42
N THR A 316 19.36 -14.67 7.08
CA THR A 316 19.39 -14.17 5.69
C THR A 316 20.47 -13.14 5.40
N GLY A 317 20.91 -12.39 6.40
CA GLY A 317 21.76 -11.20 6.25
C GLY A 317 21.02 -9.96 5.72
N LEU A 318 19.68 -10.02 5.58
CA LEU A 318 18.85 -8.91 5.11
C LEU A 318 18.25 -8.14 6.30
N ASP A 319 18.20 -6.82 6.17
CA ASP A 319 17.42 -5.99 7.09
C ASP A 319 15.93 -6.25 6.92
N LEU A 320 15.20 -6.30 8.05
CA LEU A 320 13.75 -6.34 8.08
C LEU A 320 13.24 -5.05 8.73
N PHE A 321 12.78 -4.12 7.91
CA PHE A 321 12.29 -2.84 8.37
C PHE A 321 10.84 -2.94 8.84
N GLU A 322 10.55 -2.37 10.00
CA GLU A 322 9.19 -2.29 10.51
C GLU A 322 8.54 -0.98 10.11
N GLY A 323 7.24 -1.04 9.78
CA GLY A 323 6.40 0.10 9.52
C GLY A 323 5.10 0.03 10.32
N TYR A 324 4.68 1.17 10.87
CA TYR A 324 3.42 1.31 11.58
C TYR A 324 2.51 2.31 10.87
N GLY A 325 1.22 2.03 10.92
CA GLY A 325 0.20 2.91 10.39
C GLY A 325 -1.20 2.33 10.55
N LEU A 326 -2.18 3.12 10.13
CA LEU A 326 -3.61 2.84 10.27
C LEU A 326 -4.29 3.01 8.92
N THR A 327 -5.51 2.49 8.78
CA THR A 327 -6.33 2.73 7.59
C THR A 327 -6.56 4.24 7.41
N GLU A 328 -6.81 4.94 8.50
CA GLU A 328 -7.06 6.37 8.57
C GLU A 328 -5.88 7.24 8.13
N THR A 329 -4.69 6.66 7.97
CA THR A 329 -3.45 7.41 7.70
C THR A 329 -2.83 7.12 6.32
N GLY A 330 -3.41 6.25 5.53
CA GLY A 330 -3.21 6.03 4.11
C GLY A 330 -1.94 5.40 3.57
N PRO A 331 -1.28 4.38 4.16
CA PRO A 331 -1.33 3.74 5.47
C PRO A 331 -0.17 4.10 6.42
N VAL A 332 1.00 4.48 5.90
CA VAL A 332 2.25 4.52 6.68
C VAL A 332 2.40 5.81 7.47
N LEU A 333 2.65 5.70 8.77
CA LEU A 333 2.97 6.82 9.66
C LEU A 333 4.45 6.86 10.01
N THR A 334 4.97 5.71 10.47
CA THR A 334 6.36 5.56 10.90
C THR A 334 7.00 4.37 10.24
N THR A 335 8.31 4.40 10.16
CA THR A 335 9.10 3.23 9.76
C THR A 335 10.54 3.34 10.25
N THR A 336 11.14 2.18 10.55
CA THR A 336 12.55 2.09 10.88
C THR A 336 13.47 2.44 9.70
N MET A 337 12.95 2.48 8.47
CA MET A 337 13.71 2.93 7.29
C MET A 337 14.17 4.39 7.38
N VAL A 338 13.49 5.25 8.12
CA VAL A 338 13.89 6.66 8.28
C VAL A 338 15.30 6.77 8.90
N GLY A 339 15.70 5.83 9.76
CA GLY A 339 17.04 5.75 10.31
C GLY A 339 18.04 4.96 9.46
N GLY A 340 17.60 4.36 8.35
CA GLY A 340 18.44 3.53 7.48
C GLY A 340 18.80 2.17 8.04
N ARG A 341 18.41 1.84 9.27
CA ARG A 341 18.66 0.56 9.96
C ARG A 341 17.39 0.06 10.63
N SER A 342 17.19 -1.24 10.63
CA SER A 342 16.12 -1.86 11.41
C SER A 342 16.48 -1.80 12.91
N LYS A 343 15.45 -1.57 13.73
CA LYS A 343 15.61 -1.53 15.20
C LYS A 343 14.55 -2.44 15.83
N ALA A 344 15.00 -3.43 16.60
CA ALA A 344 14.12 -4.34 17.30
C ALA A 344 13.27 -3.61 18.36
N GLY A 345 11.98 -3.93 18.44
CA GLY A 345 11.05 -3.32 19.40
C GLY A 345 10.68 -1.87 19.09
N SER A 346 10.93 -1.37 17.87
CA SER A 346 10.61 0.00 17.47
C SER A 346 9.86 0.02 16.16
N VAL A 347 8.80 0.80 16.07
CA VAL A 347 8.07 1.08 14.82
C VAL A 347 8.74 2.20 14.00
N GLY A 348 9.87 2.69 14.43
CA GLY A 348 10.67 3.69 13.73
C GLY A 348 10.27 5.14 14.01
N ARG A 349 10.60 6.01 13.06
CA ARG A 349 10.35 7.46 13.11
C ARG A 349 9.24 7.86 12.14
N PRO A 350 8.58 9.01 12.39
CA PRO A 350 7.59 9.57 11.46
C PRO A 350 8.14 9.74 10.06
N LEU A 351 7.26 9.58 9.06
CA LEU A 351 7.63 9.82 7.67
C LEU A 351 8.11 11.26 7.47
N PRO A 352 9.19 11.46 6.70
CA PRO A 352 9.72 12.79 6.40
C PRO A 352 8.76 13.58 5.49
N ALA A 353 9.03 14.89 5.39
CA ALA A 353 8.39 15.71 4.38
C ALA A 353 8.73 15.20 2.97
N GLY A 354 7.74 15.30 2.06
CA GLY A 354 7.91 15.05 0.65
C GLY A 354 7.68 16.33 -0.17
N PRO A 355 7.85 16.28 -1.50
CA PRO A 355 7.59 17.41 -2.37
C PRO A 355 6.13 17.89 -2.23
N GLY A 356 5.97 19.11 -1.71
CA GLY A 356 4.64 19.72 -1.47
C GLY A 356 3.83 19.11 -0.32
N VAL A 357 4.45 18.28 0.50
CA VAL A 357 3.81 17.60 1.63
C VAL A 357 4.65 17.79 2.90
N ALA A 358 4.02 18.19 4.00
CA ALA A 358 4.66 18.20 5.31
C ALA A 358 5.01 16.77 5.76
N GLY A 359 5.97 16.65 6.68
CA GLY A 359 6.24 15.41 7.38
C GLY A 359 5.10 15.03 8.33
N VAL A 360 5.08 13.77 8.74
CA VAL A 360 4.11 13.30 9.74
C VAL A 360 4.54 13.80 11.12
N GLU A 361 3.61 14.41 11.84
CA GLU A 361 3.79 14.77 13.25
C GLU A 361 3.09 13.73 14.12
N LEU A 362 3.82 13.18 15.10
CA LEU A 362 3.29 12.25 16.08
C LEU A 362 3.50 12.83 17.49
N ARG A 363 2.48 12.67 18.32
CA ARG A 363 2.56 13.01 19.76
C ARG A 363 1.98 11.85 20.56
N LEU A 364 2.64 11.52 21.65
CA LEU A 364 2.06 10.68 22.68
C LEU A 364 1.30 11.59 23.64
N VAL A 365 0.06 11.23 23.94
CA VAL A 365 -0.82 11.95 24.85
C VAL A 365 -1.36 10.99 25.90
N ASP A 366 -1.50 11.46 27.13
CA ASP A 366 -2.10 10.67 28.19
C ASP A 366 -3.60 10.42 27.93
N ALA A 367 -4.11 9.28 28.37
CA ALA A 367 -5.47 8.82 28.11
C ALA A 367 -6.60 9.70 28.70
N GLY A 368 -6.29 10.84 29.26
CA GLY A 368 -7.25 11.84 29.79
C GLY A 368 -7.11 13.22 29.15
N ASP A 369 -6.12 13.41 28.31
CA ASP A 369 -5.86 14.71 27.68
C ASP A 369 -6.82 14.94 26.50
N PRO A 370 -7.27 16.19 26.27
CA PRO A 370 -7.99 16.54 25.05
C PRO A 370 -7.10 16.32 23.83
N PRO A 371 -7.66 16.06 22.64
CA PRO A 371 -6.89 15.83 21.42
C PRO A 371 -5.86 16.96 21.21
N ALA A 372 -4.59 16.59 21.08
CA ALA A 372 -3.45 17.50 21.10
C ALA A 372 -3.35 18.48 19.91
N PHE A 373 -4.30 18.43 18.96
CA PHE A 373 -4.33 19.27 17.76
C PHE A 373 -5.65 20.05 17.67
N ASP A 374 -5.77 21.09 18.49
CA ASP A 374 -6.94 22.01 18.48
C ASP A 374 -6.81 23.21 17.53
N GLY A 375 -5.73 23.28 16.75
CA GLY A 375 -5.48 24.38 15.82
C GLY A 375 -4.91 25.65 16.48
N SER A 376 -4.87 25.74 17.81
CA SER A 376 -4.23 26.82 18.55
C SER A 376 -2.80 26.41 18.91
N GLY A 377 -1.79 27.01 18.28
CA GLY A 377 -0.38 26.65 18.33
C GLY A 377 0.34 26.72 19.69
N GLY A 378 -0.21 26.12 20.73
CA GLY A 378 0.25 26.14 22.11
C GLY A 378 0.61 24.78 22.70
N GLY A 379 1.02 23.78 21.90
CA GLY A 379 1.51 22.49 22.42
C GLY A 379 2.91 22.62 23.01
N ARG A 380 3.14 22.09 24.21
CA ARG A 380 4.50 21.93 24.78
C ARG A 380 5.32 21.12 23.79
N GLU A 381 6.38 21.73 23.25
CA GLU A 381 7.43 21.01 22.54
C GLU A 381 7.96 19.90 23.45
N ALA A 382 7.86 18.66 23.00
CA ALA A 382 8.67 17.60 23.59
C ALA A 382 10.12 18.09 23.49
N ARG A 383 10.80 18.19 24.63
CA ARG A 383 12.20 18.62 24.68
C ARG A 383 12.96 17.76 23.66
N ARG A 384 13.51 18.41 22.64
CA ARG A 384 14.61 17.82 21.86
C ARG A 384 15.66 17.46 22.88
N GLY A 385 15.87 16.17 23.10
CA GLY A 385 17.11 15.72 23.71
C GLY A 385 18.25 16.29 22.86
N ASP A 386 19.21 16.86 23.50
CA ASP A 386 20.38 17.43 22.88
C ASP A 386 21.07 16.34 22.05
N ASP A 387 20.93 16.41 20.72
CA ASP A 387 21.50 15.44 19.77
C ASP A 387 23.02 15.67 19.58
N SER A 388 23.72 15.97 20.65
CA SER A 388 25.20 15.98 20.70
C SER A 388 25.75 14.67 21.30
N ASN A 389 25.31 13.53 20.78
CA ASN A 389 26.03 12.28 21.01
C ASN A 389 26.60 11.80 19.68
N ASP A 390 27.91 12.08 19.52
CA ASP A 390 28.77 11.35 18.62
C ASP A 390 28.67 9.87 18.98
N PHE A 391 28.11 9.09 18.05
CA PHE A 391 28.08 7.65 18.16
C PHE A 391 29.47 7.12 17.83
N ASP A 392 30.26 6.87 18.85
CA ASP A 392 31.43 6.00 18.74
C ASP A 392 30.91 4.58 18.42
N ASP A 393 31.27 4.07 17.23
CA ASP A 393 30.99 2.71 16.75
C ASP A 393 31.81 1.69 17.59
N ASP A 394 31.26 1.20 18.70
CA ASP A 394 31.72 -0.04 19.33
C ASP A 394 30.71 -1.18 18.94
N PRO A 395 31.14 -2.16 18.11
CA PRO A 395 30.28 -3.24 17.67
C PRO A 395 29.93 -4.27 18.77
N ASN A 396 30.36 -4.09 20.01
CA ASN A 396 30.17 -5.03 21.12
C ASN A 396 29.36 -4.47 22.31
N ASP A 397 28.85 -3.25 22.21
CA ASP A 397 28.04 -2.67 23.29
C ASP A 397 26.59 -3.15 23.20
N PHE A 398 26.35 -4.37 23.66
CA PHE A 398 25.04 -4.95 23.94
C PHE A 398 24.81 -4.95 25.45
N ASP A 399 24.78 -3.78 26.07
CA ASP A 399 24.24 -3.66 27.42
C ASP A 399 22.71 -3.74 27.34
N ASP A 400 22.17 -4.92 27.70
CA ASP A 400 20.79 -5.11 28.10
C ASP A 400 20.57 -4.31 29.40
N ASP A 401 20.09 -3.08 29.29
CA ASP A 401 19.59 -2.32 30.44
C ASP A 401 18.24 -2.91 30.85
N PRO A 402 18.13 -3.57 32.00
CA PRO A 402 16.89 -4.25 32.44
C PRO A 402 15.79 -3.27 32.86
N ASP A 403 16.02 -1.96 32.91
CA ASP A 403 15.05 -0.95 33.35
C ASP A 403 14.29 -0.25 32.23
N ASP A 404 14.57 -0.57 30.94
CA ASP A 404 13.91 0.06 29.76
C ASP A 404 12.61 -0.67 29.33
N ASP A 405 12.08 -1.57 30.13
CA ASP A 405 10.94 -2.48 29.80
C ASP A 405 9.55 -1.91 30.18
N GLN A 406 9.42 -0.61 30.46
CA GLN A 406 8.07 -0.01 30.53
C GLN A 406 7.65 0.50 29.15
N PRO A 407 6.65 -0.15 28.50
CA PRO A 407 6.10 0.38 27.27
C PRO A 407 5.43 1.73 27.56
N ASP A 408 5.85 2.77 26.84
CA ASP A 408 5.12 4.05 26.80
C ASP A 408 3.68 3.79 26.36
N THR A 409 2.75 3.78 27.32
CA THR A 409 1.34 3.47 27.11
C THR A 409 0.49 4.71 26.86
N GLY A 410 0.97 5.64 26.03
CA GLY A 410 0.22 6.81 25.63
C GLY A 410 -0.68 6.59 24.41
N LEU A 411 -1.75 7.37 24.28
CA LEU A 411 -2.53 7.47 23.05
C LEU A 411 -1.69 8.18 21.98
N VAL A 412 -1.71 7.64 20.75
CA VAL A 412 -1.03 8.28 19.62
C VAL A 412 -1.98 9.29 18.98
N SER A 413 -1.62 10.56 19.04
CA SER A 413 -2.30 11.62 18.27
C SER A 413 -1.52 11.91 17.00
N VAL A 414 -2.21 11.93 15.86
CA VAL A 414 -1.59 12.05 14.53
C VAL A 414 -2.13 13.28 13.83
N ARG A 415 -1.22 14.08 13.29
CA ARG A 415 -1.54 15.12 12.30
C ARG A 415 -0.87 14.72 10.98
N GLY A 416 -1.69 14.48 9.98
CA GLY A 416 -1.24 14.28 8.60
C GLY A 416 -1.44 15.51 7.74
N PRO A 417 -0.85 15.53 6.56
CA PRO A 417 -1.02 16.59 5.58
C PRO A 417 -2.45 16.65 5.03
#